data_4ccdb7677fdb863fa361fa43f244a1de
#
_entry.id   4ccdb7677fdb863fa361fa43f244a1de
#
_cell.length_a   1.000
_cell.length_b   1.000
_cell.length_c   1.000
_cell.angle_alpha   90.00
_cell.angle_beta   90.00
_cell.angle_gamma   90.00
#
_symmetry.space_group_name_H-M   'P 1'
#
loop_
_entity.id
_entity.type
_entity.pdbx_description
1 polymer ?
#
loop_
_entity_poly.entity_id
_entity_poly.type
_entity_poly.pdbx_seq_one_letter_code
_entity_poly.pdbx_strand_id
1 'polypeptide(L)'
;MVPYPFTEFDLVGTTNFALGIEYPGIVAILLDLYDQTGQVRGQATPGLLEGVVAHEVAHQWFYSMVGNDQVNEPWLDEALAQYATILYYNDVYDGEQAAAGFRSSLERRWARVGQADIPIGLPVRDYSIDEYSGIIYGRGPLFITQLAETMGQTAFDAFLQDYATTYRWRIATGDDFKRLAQQHCRCDLTPLFEEWVYPQSSTH
;
A
#
# COMPACT_ATOMS: atom_id res chain seq x y z
N MET A 1 -12.50 0.87 9.24
CA MET A 1 -12.14 -0.48 8.70
C MET A 1 -13.13 -1.53 9.20
N VAL A 2 -13.29 -2.64 8.47
CA VAL A 2 -14.07 -3.80 8.92
C VAL A 2 -13.27 -4.62 9.94
N PRO A 3 -13.92 -5.44 10.81
CA PRO A 3 -13.22 -6.27 11.78
C PRO A 3 -12.20 -7.22 11.13
N TYR A 4 -11.15 -7.56 11.89
CA TYR A 4 -10.15 -8.55 11.50
C TYR A 4 -10.82 -9.87 11.06
N PRO A 5 -10.45 -10.42 9.90
CA PRO A 5 -11.24 -11.49 9.28
C PRO A 5 -10.96 -12.91 9.80
N PHE A 6 -9.87 -13.10 10.53
CA PHE A 6 -9.44 -14.42 11.03
C PHE A 6 -9.59 -14.52 12.55
N THR A 7 -9.40 -15.71 13.12
CA THR A 7 -9.52 -15.97 14.58
C THR A 7 -8.18 -15.88 15.30
N GLU A 8 -7.08 -16.07 14.57
CA GLU A 8 -5.72 -16.06 15.08
C GLU A 8 -4.85 -15.19 14.20
N PHE A 9 -3.77 -14.64 14.75
CA PHE A 9 -2.76 -13.89 14.02
C PHE A 9 -1.39 -14.20 14.59
N ASP A 10 -0.53 -14.72 13.74
CA ASP A 10 0.85 -15.06 14.11
C ASP A 10 1.84 -14.13 13.42
N LEU A 11 2.87 -13.73 14.16
CA LEU A 11 3.99 -12.97 13.65
C LEU A 11 5.26 -13.81 13.84
N VAL A 12 5.88 -14.23 12.74
CA VAL A 12 6.98 -15.20 12.75
C VAL A 12 8.26 -14.54 12.20
N GLY A 13 9.34 -14.61 12.98
CA GLY A 13 10.67 -14.22 12.52
C GLY A 13 11.23 -15.27 11.57
N THR A 14 11.68 -14.87 10.37
CA THR A 14 12.24 -15.76 9.35
C THR A 14 13.52 -15.18 8.73
N THR A 15 14.34 -16.07 8.14
CA THR A 15 15.45 -15.67 7.28
C THR A 15 14.98 -15.70 5.84
N ASN A 16 14.71 -14.55 5.23
CA ASN A 16 14.32 -14.43 3.83
C ASN A 16 14.91 -13.16 3.19
N PHE A 17 14.62 -12.91 1.91
CA PHE A 17 15.10 -11.72 1.20
C PHE A 17 14.14 -10.51 1.30
N ALA A 18 12.86 -10.74 1.62
CA ALA A 18 11.88 -9.69 1.86
C ALA A 18 11.98 -9.20 3.30
N LEU A 19 11.54 -7.97 3.56
CA LEU A 19 11.45 -7.43 4.92
C LEU A 19 10.29 -8.05 5.67
N GLY A 20 9.17 -8.26 4.99
CA GLY A 20 7.98 -8.97 5.43
C GLY A 20 7.38 -9.77 4.30
N ILE A 21 6.52 -10.73 4.62
CA ILE A 21 5.68 -11.48 3.67
C ILE A 21 4.36 -11.75 4.37
N GLU A 22 3.29 -11.38 3.69
CA GLU A 22 1.91 -11.52 4.12
C GLU A 22 1.33 -12.90 3.75
N TYR A 23 0.70 -13.53 4.73
CA TYR A 23 -0.16 -14.70 4.52
C TYR A 23 -1.44 -14.54 5.33
N PRO A 24 -2.57 -15.17 4.95
CA PRO A 24 -3.79 -15.12 5.73
C PRO A 24 -3.58 -15.61 7.17
N GLY A 25 -3.73 -14.71 8.15
CA GLY A 25 -3.60 -15.01 9.57
C GLY A 25 -2.16 -15.15 10.10
N ILE A 26 -1.14 -15.06 9.25
CA ILE A 26 0.26 -15.17 9.67
C ILE A 26 1.14 -14.26 8.79
N VAL A 27 2.08 -13.54 9.40
CA VAL A 27 3.09 -12.75 8.66
C VAL A 27 4.49 -13.20 9.04
N ALA A 28 5.37 -13.27 8.02
CA ALA A 28 6.77 -13.58 8.18
C ALA A 28 7.59 -12.29 8.16
N ILE A 29 8.38 -12.03 9.19
CA ILE A 29 9.21 -10.81 9.33
C ILE A 29 10.68 -11.21 9.32
N LEU A 30 11.49 -10.46 8.59
CA LEU A 30 12.94 -10.67 8.53
C LEU A 30 13.55 -10.59 9.94
N LEU A 31 14.26 -11.65 10.37
CA LEU A 31 14.86 -11.74 11.70
C LEU A 31 15.82 -10.60 12.01
N ASP A 32 16.57 -10.12 11.02
CA ASP A 32 17.52 -9.02 11.20
C ASP A 32 16.87 -7.71 11.68
N LEU A 33 15.54 -7.56 11.44
CA LEU A 33 14.78 -6.39 11.92
C LEU A 33 14.62 -6.37 13.44
N TYR A 34 14.75 -7.50 14.12
CA TYR A 34 14.65 -7.59 15.58
C TYR A 34 15.93 -7.16 16.32
N ASP A 35 17.04 -6.95 15.63
CA ASP A 35 18.24 -6.35 16.22
C ASP A 35 18.01 -4.86 16.46
N GLN A 36 17.80 -4.48 17.73
CA GLN A 36 17.49 -3.11 18.15
C GLN A 36 18.61 -2.09 17.91
N THR A 37 19.82 -2.57 17.56
CA THR A 37 21.01 -1.75 17.32
C THR A 37 21.49 -1.80 15.87
N GLY A 38 20.83 -2.64 15.06
CA GLY A 38 21.22 -2.95 13.70
C GLY A 38 20.73 -1.93 12.67
N GLN A 39 21.12 -2.21 11.44
CA GLN A 39 20.63 -1.53 10.25
C GLN A 39 20.33 -2.57 9.16
N VAL A 40 19.20 -2.40 8.49
CA VAL A 40 18.83 -3.19 7.31
C VAL A 40 18.61 -2.24 6.15
N ARG A 41 19.27 -2.48 5.03
CA ARG A 41 19.25 -1.63 3.83
C ARG A 41 19.53 -0.14 4.13
N GLY A 42 20.44 0.13 5.11
CA GLY A 42 20.83 1.48 5.51
C GLY A 42 19.80 2.23 6.38
N GLN A 43 18.79 1.55 6.89
CA GLN A 43 17.81 2.11 7.82
C GLN A 43 17.95 1.44 9.20
N ALA A 44 17.80 2.25 10.27
CA ALA A 44 17.82 1.73 11.63
C ALA A 44 16.63 0.76 11.85
N THR A 45 16.93 -0.40 12.42
CA THR A 45 15.98 -1.50 12.55
C THR A 45 14.74 -1.21 13.38
N PRO A 46 14.78 -0.49 14.52
CA PRO A 46 13.58 -0.30 15.34
C PRO A 46 12.40 0.35 14.59
N GLY A 47 12.65 1.48 13.92
CA GLY A 47 11.62 2.17 13.14
C GLY A 47 11.22 1.41 11.87
N LEU A 48 12.17 0.66 11.28
CA LEU A 48 11.88 -0.15 10.10
C LEU A 48 11.02 -1.37 10.46
N LEU A 49 11.29 -2.05 11.58
CA LEU A 49 10.49 -3.18 12.07
C LEU A 49 9.03 -2.77 12.24
N GLU A 50 8.78 -1.65 12.92
CA GLU A 50 7.43 -1.16 13.18
C GLU A 50 6.66 -0.91 11.87
N GLY A 51 7.27 -0.18 10.93
CA GLY A 51 6.65 0.11 9.64
C GLY A 51 6.37 -1.14 8.82
N VAL A 52 7.29 -2.12 8.84
CA VAL A 52 7.10 -3.41 8.16
C VAL A 52 5.96 -4.18 8.81
N VAL A 53 5.92 -4.31 10.14
CA VAL A 53 4.82 -5.01 10.82
C VAL A 53 3.47 -4.36 10.54
N ALA A 54 3.37 -3.02 10.59
CA ALA A 54 2.12 -2.32 10.28
C ALA A 54 1.65 -2.58 8.84
N HIS A 55 2.60 -2.60 7.89
CA HIS A 55 2.34 -2.93 6.48
C HIS A 55 1.83 -4.37 6.30
N GLU A 56 2.53 -5.35 6.85
CA GLU A 56 2.13 -6.76 6.72
C GLU A 56 0.78 -7.05 7.42
N VAL A 57 0.50 -6.37 8.54
CA VAL A 57 -0.81 -6.45 9.19
C VAL A 57 -1.91 -5.90 8.28
N ALA A 58 -1.66 -4.81 7.55
CA ALA A 58 -2.65 -4.22 6.65
C ALA A 58 -3.04 -5.18 5.52
N HIS A 59 -2.14 -6.04 5.07
CA HIS A 59 -2.42 -7.08 4.07
C HIS A 59 -3.44 -8.12 4.55
N GLN A 60 -3.79 -8.18 5.83
CA GLN A 60 -4.89 -9.04 6.29
C GLN A 60 -6.25 -8.57 5.75
N TRP A 61 -6.38 -7.29 5.38
CA TRP A 61 -7.55 -6.74 4.69
C TRP A 61 -7.30 -6.59 3.19
N PHE A 62 -6.14 -6.02 2.81
CA PHE A 62 -5.75 -5.76 1.43
C PHE A 62 -4.83 -6.88 0.95
N TYR A 63 -5.34 -7.84 0.26
CA TYR A 63 -4.85 -9.10 -0.25
C TYR A 63 -5.51 -10.33 0.42
N SER A 64 -5.32 -10.55 1.75
CA SER A 64 -5.82 -11.78 2.39
C SER A 64 -7.34 -11.87 2.42
N MET A 65 -8.04 -10.77 2.70
CA MET A 65 -9.50 -10.71 2.70
C MET A 65 -10.07 -10.24 1.37
N VAL A 66 -9.50 -9.20 0.78
CA VAL A 66 -9.83 -8.71 -0.56
C VAL A 66 -8.62 -8.97 -1.44
N GLY A 67 -8.68 -10.04 -2.23
CA GLY A 67 -7.59 -10.43 -3.13
C GLY A 67 -7.48 -9.53 -4.35
N ASN A 68 -6.31 -9.51 -4.97
CA ASN A 68 -6.02 -8.90 -6.26
C ASN A 68 -5.05 -9.77 -7.07
N ASP A 69 -4.84 -9.42 -8.31
CA ASP A 69 -3.77 -10.03 -9.12
C ASP A 69 -2.45 -9.32 -8.84
N GLN A 70 -1.68 -9.83 -7.85
CA GLN A 70 -0.38 -9.25 -7.45
C GLN A 70 0.66 -9.22 -8.58
N VAL A 71 0.47 -9.98 -9.66
CA VAL A 71 1.40 -10.01 -10.79
C VAL A 71 1.08 -8.92 -11.82
N ASN A 72 -0.21 -8.70 -12.08
CA ASN A 72 -0.64 -7.75 -13.09
C ASN A 72 -1.11 -6.40 -12.51
N GLU A 73 -1.56 -6.36 -11.26
CA GLU A 73 -2.01 -5.15 -10.55
C GLU A 73 -1.41 -5.09 -9.12
N PRO A 74 -0.05 -5.11 -8.97
CA PRO A 74 0.61 -5.16 -7.65
C PRO A 74 0.36 -3.92 -6.80
N TRP A 75 -0.05 -2.81 -7.40
CA TRP A 75 -0.31 -1.56 -6.68
C TRP A 75 -1.54 -1.65 -5.77
N LEU A 76 -2.49 -2.56 -6.09
CA LEU A 76 -3.81 -2.54 -5.48
C LEU A 76 -3.78 -2.98 -4.01
N ASP A 77 -2.93 -3.92 -3.64
CA ASP A 77 -2.69 -4.31 -2.26
C ASP A 77 -1.54 -3.51 -1.62
N GLU A 78 -0.42 -3.39 -2.31
CA GLU A 78 0.79 -2.77 -1.76
C GLU A 78 0.62 -1.27 -1.46
N ALA A 79 -0.02 -0.50 -2.35
CA ALA A 79 -0.27 0.91 -2.10
C ALA A 79 -1.28 1.12 -0.97
N LEU A 80 -2.30 0.27 -0.87
CA LEU A 80 -3.28 0.30 0.22
C LEU A 80 -2.65 -0.09 1.56
N ALA A 81 -1.78 -1.10 1.60
CA ALA A 81 -1.06 -1.49 2.81
C ALA A 81 -0.10 -0.38 3.29
N GLN A 82 0.61 0.28 2.38
CA GLN A 82 1.43 1.44 2.70
C GLN A 82 0.60 2.64 3.18
N TYR A 83 -0.56 2.90 2.57
CA TYR A 83 -1.47 3.94 3.04
C TYR A 83 -2.02 3.62 4.44
N ALA A 84 -2.40 2.39 4.70
CA ALA A 84 -2.81 1.95 6.04
C ALA A 84 -1.69 2.14 7.08
N THR A 85 -0.43 1.97 6.68
CA THR A 85 0.73 2.27 7.54
C THR A 85 0.83 3.78 7.86
N ILE A 86 0.48 4.68 6.92
CA ILE A 86 0.39 6.13 7.22
C ILE A 86 -0.68 6.37 8.31
N LEU A 87 -1.85 5.75 8.17
CA LEU A 87 -2.94 5.87 9.15
C LEU A 87 -2.52 5.32 10.52
N TYR A 88 -1.81 4.18 10.55
CA TYR A 88 -1.26 3.60 11.77
C TYR A 88 -0.37 4.61 12.51
N TYR A 89 0.60 5.23 11.83
CA TYR A 89 1.47 6.23 12.44
C TYR A 89 0.72 7.46 12.94
N ASN A 90 -0.32 7.88 12.22
CA ASN A 90 -1.17 8.98 12.66
C ASN A 90 -1.92 8.66 13.96
N ASP A 91 -2.45 7.45 14.06
CA ASP A 91 -3.32 7.05 15.17
C ASP A 91 -2.51 6.68 16.43
N VAL A 92 -1.33 6.06 16.28
CA VAL A 92 -0.52 5.59 17.41
C VAL A 92 0.30 6.70 18.03
N TYR A 93 0.77 7.67 17.26
CA TYR A 93 1.70 8.71 17.72
C TYR A 93 1.08 10.09 17.88
N ASP A 94 -0.24 10.17 18.07
CA ASP A 94 -0.98 11.42 18.34
C ASP A 94 -0.62 12.58 17.40
N GLY A 95 -0.58 12.32 16.09
CA GLY A 95 -0.51 13.43 15.19
C GLY A 95 0.16 13.23 13.83
N GLU A 96 -0.06 14.26 13.03
CA GLU A 96 0.44 14.38 11.64
C GLU A 96 1.96 14.22 11.51
N GLN A 97 2.76 14.47 12.57
CA GLN A 97 4.22 14.49 12.44
C GLN A 97 4.81 13.11 12.14
N ALA A 98 4.34 12.06 12.82
CA ALA A 98 4.82 10.68 12.56
C ALA A 98 4.33 10.19 11.20
N ALA A 99 3.05 10.43 10.88
CA ALA A 99 2.48 10.13 9.57
C ALA A 99 3.19 10.89 8.44
N ALA A 100 3.49 12.18 8.63
CA ALA A 100 4.25 12.99 7.69
C ALA A 100 5.69 12.47 7.51
N GLY A 101 6.33 12.03 8.60
CA GLY A 101 7.66 11.42 8.57
C GLY A 101 7.67 10.13 7.74
N PHE A 102 6.68 9.27 7.93
CA PHE A 102 6.52 8.06 7.13
C PHE A 102 6.21 8.40 5.67
N ARG A 103 5.29 9.31 5.39
CA ARG A 103 4.98 9.80 4.02
C ARG A 103 6.23 10.34 3.32
N SER A 104 7.05 11.14 4.00
CA SER A 104 8.32 11.61 3.46
C SER A 104 9.31 10.47 3.14
N SER A 105 9.21 9.32 3.83
CA SER A 105 10.00 8.14 3.48
C SER A 105 9.56 7.52 2.16
N LEU A 106 8.27 7.55 1.84
CA LEU A 106 7.70 7.09 0.57
C LEU A 106 8.12 8.01 -0.59
N GLU A 107 8.06 9.33 -0.37
CA GLU A 107 8.55 10.33 -1.34
C GLU A 107 10.05 10.13 -1.64
N ARG A 108 10.88 9.90 -0.59
CA ARG A 108 12.28 9.58 -0.79
C ARG A 108 12.50 8.26 -1.53
N ARG A 109 11.61 7.27 -1.35
CA ARG A 109 11.66 6.01 -2.10
C ARG A 109 11.40 6.25 -3.58
N TRP A 110 10.40 7.02 -3.94
CA TRP A 110 10.13 7.44 -5.31
C TRP A 110 11.28 8.31 -5.90
N ALA A 111 11.87 9.19 -5.09
CA ALA A 111 13.00 10.01 -5.51
C ALA A 111 14.25 9.20 -5.91
N ARG A 112 14.42 7.96 -5.41
CA ARG A 112 15.54 7.07 -5.80
C ARG A 112 15.48 6.66 -7.27
N VAL A 113 14.31 6.68 -7.87
CA VAL A 113 14.11 6.46 -9.31
C VAL A 113 13.84 7.76 -10.07
N GLY A 114 14.39 8.88 -9.57
CA GLY A 114 14.29 10.19 -10.21
C GLY A 114 12.88 10.78 -10.25
N GLN A 115 11.98 10.33 -9.37
CA GLN A 115 10.55 10.66 -9.40
C GLN A 115 9.92 10.37 -10.78
N ALA A 116 10.36 9.28 -11.40
CA ALA A 116 9.90 8.88 -12.72
C ALA A 116 8.38 8.80 -12.78
N ASP A 117 7.81 9.35 -13.86
CA ASP A 117 6.38 9.32 -14.14
C ASP A 117 6.00 7.99 -14.81
N ILE A 118 6.23 6.90 -14.09
CA ILE A 118 5.88 5.54 -14.50
C ILE A 118 4.53 5.20 -13.86
N PRO A 119 3.53 4.72 -14.65
CA PRO A 119 2.24 4.32 -14.11
C PRO A 119 2.37 3.24 -13.02
N ILE A 120 1.57 3.34 -11.97
CA ILE A 120 1.57 2.32 -10.89
C ILE A 120 0.82 1.05 -11.29
N GLY A 121 0.00 1.09 -12.32
CA GLY A 121 -0.85 -0.01 -12.77
C GLY A 121 -0.19 -0.95 -13.78
N LEU A 122 1.14 -0.90 -13.95
CA LEU A 122 1.84 -1.84 -14.81
C LEU A 122 2.03 -3.19 -14.11
N PRO A 123 2.09 -4.31 -14.87
CA PRO A 123 2.49 -5.60 -14.35
C PRO A 123 3.92 -5.60 -13.77
N VAL A 124 4.17 -6.47 -12.79
CA VAL A 124 5.50 -6.60 -12.13
C VAL A 124 6.65 -6.72 -13.14
N ARG A 125 6.46 -7.47 -14.23
CA ARG A 125 7.48 -7.70 -15.27
C ARG A 125 7.90 -6.46 -16.04
N ASP A 126 7.11 -5.40 -16.00
CA ASP A 126 7.33 -4.16 -16.76
C ASP A 126 8.10 -3.11 -15.92
N TYR A 127 8.46 -3.45 -14.68
CA TYR A 127 9.34 -2.66 -13.81
C TYR A 127 10.72 -3.33 -13.67
N SER A 128 11.78 -2.54 -13.59
CA SER A 128 13.01 -2.98 -12.96
C SER A 128 12.83 -3.12 -11.44
N ILE A 129 13.76 -3.77 -10.74
CA ILE A 129 13.69 -3.94 -9.27
C ILE A 129 13.61 -2.60 -8.54
N ASP A 130 14.40 -1.61 -8.99
CA ASP A 130 14.42 -0.28 -8.39
C ASP A 130 13.14 0.48 -8.68
N GLU A 131 12.63 0.41 -9.91
CA GLU A 131 11.35 1.01 -10.30
C GLU A 131 10.19 0.37 -9.51
N TYR A 132 10.14 -0.96 -9.41
CA TYR A 132 9.12 -1.63 -8.61
C TYR A 132 9.10 -1.08 -7.18
N SER A 133 10.26 -0.98 -6.53
CA SER A 133 10.36 -0.41 -5.19
C SER A 133 9.95 1.07 -5.14
N GLY A 134 10.41 1.89 -6.09
CA GLY A 134 10.13 3.33 -6.10
C GLY A 134 8.68 3.67 -6.50
N ILE A 135 8.13 2.92 -7.44
CA ILE A 135 6.79 3.17 -8.00
C ILE A 135 5.71 2.53 -7.15
N ILE A 136 5.77 1.23 -6.91
CA ILE A 136 4.72 0.53 -6.18
C ILE A 136 4.69 0.94 -4.70
N TYR A 137 5.84 0.96 -4.01
CA TYR A 137 5.92 1.28 -2.58
C TYR A 137 6.20 2.76 -2.27
N GLY A 138 6.51 3.58 -3.28
CA GLY A 138 6.73 5.02 -3.12
C GLY A 138 5.60 5.84 -3.73
N ARG A 139 5.45 5.82 -5.06
CA ARG A 139 4.43 6.58 -5.80
C ARG A 139 3.01 6.05 -5.53
N GLY A 140 2.83 4.73 -5.42
CA GLY A 140 1.51 4.09 -5.20
C GLY A 140 0.76 4.62 -3.98
N PRO A 141 1.31 4.60 -2.76
CA PRO A 141 0.63 5.14 -1.58
C PRO A 141 0.40 6.66 -1.65
N LEU A 142 1.22 7.41 -2.38
CA LEU A 142 0.96 8.84 -2.64
C LEU A 142 -0.26 9.03 -3.53
N PHE A 143 -0.48 8.14 -4.52
CA PHE A 143 -1.73 8.09 -5.28
C PHE A 143 -2.94 7.86 -4.37
N ILE A 144 -2.87 6.89 -3.44
CA ILE A 144 -3.97 6.61 -2.50
C ILE A 144 -4.23 7.84 -1.61
N THR A 145 -3.18 8.55 -1.17
CA THR A 145 -3.32 9.80 -0.42
C THR A 145 -4.03 10.87 -1.27
N GLN A 146 -3.60 11.06 -2.51
CA GLN A 146 -4.22 12.02 -3.43
C GLN A 146 -5.69 11.66 -3.75
N LEU A 147 -5.99 10.37 -3.87
CA LEU A 147 -7.36 9.87 -4.05
C LEU A 147 -8.23 10.20 -2.84
N ALA A 148 -7.72 9.98 -1.61
CA ALA A 148 -8.44 10.32 -0.38
C ALA A 148 -8.71 11.83 -0.27
N GLU A 149 -7.74 12.67 -0.61
CA GLU A 149 -7.90 14.13 -0.66
C GLU A 149 -8.94 14.56 -1.72
N THR A 150 -8.90 13.96 -2.90
CA THR A 150 -9.83 14.27 -4.01
C THR A 150 -11.27 13.87 -3.67
N MET A 151 -11.46 12.73 -3.02
CA MET A 151 -12.78 12.25 -2.60
C MET A 151 -13.31 12.96 -1.35
N GLY A 152 -12.42 13.49 -0.53
CA GLY A 152 -12.67 13.92 0.85
C GLY A 152 -12.69 12.71 1.81
N GLN A 153 -12.07 12.87 2.99
CA GLN A 153 -11.80 11.78 3.93
C GLN A 153 -13.04 10.93 4.27
N THR A 154 -14.19 11.58 4.54
CA THR A 154 -15.42 10.86 4.90
C THR A 154 -15.90 9.93 3.78
N ALA A 155 -15.85 10.38 2.52
CA ALA A 155 -16.25 9.57 1.38
C ALA A 155 -15.24 8.45 1.12
N PHE A 156 -13.96 8.73 1.29
CA PHE A 156 -12.90 7.75 1.14
C PHE A 156 -12.96 6.64 2.21
N ASP A 157 -13.21 6.99 3.47
CA ASP A 157 -13.38 6.02 4.55
C ASP A 157 -14.58 5.10 4.32
N ALA A 158 -15.70 5.68 3.89
CA ALA A 158 -16.88 4.90 3.53
C ALA A 158 -16.63 3.99 2.32
N PHE A 159 -15.88 4.48 1.33
CA PHE A 159 -15.45 3.69 0.18
C PHE A 159 -14.57 2.50 0.60
N LEU A 160 -13.55 2.69 1.44
CA LEU A 160 -12.69 1.59 1.88
C LEU A 160 -13.45 0.52 2.69
N GLN A 161 -14.44 0.92 3.50
CA GLN A 161 -15.30 -0.01 4.22
C GLN A 161 -16.15 -0.84 3.26
N ASP A 162 -16.74 -0.18 2.26
CA ASP A 162 -17.55 -0.85 1.25
C ASP A 162 -16.71 -1.73 0.33
N TYR A 163 -15.50 -1.29 -0.06
CA TYR A 163 -14.54 -2.09 -0.80
C TYR A 163 -14.21 -3.39 -0.07
N ALA A 164 -13.85 -3.30 1.22
CA ALA A 164 -13.54 -4.45 2.06
C ALA A 164 -14.76 -5.37 2.27
N THR A 165 -15.98 -4.85 2.25
CA THR A 165 -17.22 -5.62 2.43
C THR A 165 -17.67 -6.27 1.14
N THR A 166 -17.69 -5.51 0.04
CA THR A 166 -18.20 -5.93 -1.27
C THR A 166 -17.30 -7.01 -1.90
N TYR A 167 -15.99 -6.85 -1.75
CA TYR A 167 -15.01 -7.79 -2.32
C TYR A 167 -14.47 -8.80 -1.30
N ARG A 168 -15.07 -8.91 -0.14
CA ARG A 168 -14.68 -9.90 0.88
C ARG A 168 -14.63 -11.31 0.30
N TRP A 169 -13.48 -11.97 0.39
CA TRP A 169 -13.20 -13.29 -0.14
C TRP A 169 -13.34 -13.40 -1.67
N ARG A 170 -13.07 -12.31 -2.36
CA ARG A 170 -13.07 -12.22 -3.82
C ARG A 170 -11.78 -11.56 -4.30
N ILE A 171 -11.53 -11.64 -5.60
CA ILE A 171 -10.49 -10.89 -6.29
C ILE A 171 -11.14 -9.61 -6.85
N ALA A 172 -10.61 -8.45 -6.47
CA ALA A 172 -10.95 -7.17 -7.02
C ALA A 172 -9.90 -6.73 -8.06
N THR A 173 -10.33 -5.96 -9.06
CA THR A 173 -9.47 -5.34 -10.06
C THR A 173 -9.32 -3.85 -9.78
N GLY A 174 -8.33 -3.19 -10.42
CA GLY A 174 -8.20 -1.73 -10.37
C GLY A 174 -9.43 -1.00 -10.92
N ASP A 175 -10.10 -1.58 -11.92
CA ASP A 175 -11.36 -1.03 -12.45
C ASP A 175 -12.52 -1.16 -11.46
N ASP A 176 -12.57 -2.24 -10.70
CA ASP A 176 -13.54 -2.41 -9.61
C ASP A 176 -13.32 -1.37 -8.52
N PHE A 177 -12.08 -1.16 -8.13
CA PHE A 177 -11.66 -0.16 -7.14
C PHE A 177 -12.06 1.25 -7.60
N LYS A 178 -11.69 1.65 -8.84
CA LYS A 178 -12.05 2.94 -9.44
C LYS A 178 -13.56 3.15 -9.48
N ARG A 179 -14.30 2.15 -9.98
CA ARG A 179 -15.76 2.23 -10.11
C ARG A 179 -16.43 2.48 -8.77
N LEU A 180 -16.04 1.74 -7.73
CA LEU A 180 -16.60 1.88 -6.39
C LEU A 180 -16.21 3.24 -5.77
N ALA A 181 -14.99 3.69 -5.94
CA ALA A 181 -14.55 5.01 -5.48
C ALA A 181 -15.40 6.14 -6.10
N GLN A 182 -15.61 6.10 -7.41
CA GLN A 182 -16.47 7.08 -8.12
C GLN A 182 -17.91 7.09 -7.63
N GLN A 183 -18.47 5.94 -7.24
CA GLN A 183 -19.81 5.86 -6.67
C GLN A 183 -19.89 6.58 -5.32
N HIS A 184 -18.87 6.46 -4.47
CA HIS A 184 -18.81 7.08 -3.15
C HIS A 184 -18.58 8.59 -3.21
N CYS A 185 -17.66 9.08 -4.04
CA CYS A 185 -17.45 10.52 -4.19
C CYS A 185 -18.51 11.20 -5.07
N ARG A 186 -19.21 10.46 -5.90
CA ARG A 186 -20.10 10.99 -6.95
C ARG A 186 -19.35 11.94 -7.89
N CYS A 187 -18.11 11.66 -8.16
CA CYS A 187 -17.18 12.46 -8.95
C CYS A 187 -16.53 11.62 -10.04
N ASP A 188 -15.97 12.28 -11.08
CA ASP A 188 -15.17 11.62 -12.10
C ASP A 188 -13.71 11.54 -11.65
N LEU A 189 -13.23 10.34 -11.36
CA LEU A 189 -11.84 10.07 -11.01
C LEU A 189 -10.99 9.64 -12.21
N THR A 190 -11.57 9.62 -13.41
CA THR A 190 -10.86 9.19 -14.62
C THR A 190 -9.55 9.96 -14.85
N PRO A 191 -9.51 11.31 -14.75
CA PRO A 191 -8.27 12.03 -14.94
C PRO A 191 -7.16 11.65 -13.96
N LEU A 192 -7.52 11.42 -12.68
CA LEU A 192 -6.57 11.01 -11.64
C LEU A 192 -5.99 9.62 -11.93
N PHE A 193 -6.84 8.67 -12.34
CA PHE A 193 -6.39 7.33 -12.69
C PHE A 193 -5.55 7.31 -13.97
N GLU A 194 -5.86 8.13 -14.96
CA GLU A 194 -5.07 8.28 -16.18
C GLU A 194 -3.69 8.88 -15.89
N GLU A 195 -3.59 9.79 -14.93
CA GLU A 195 -2.31 10.38 -14.51
C GLU A 195 -1.42 9.40 -13.74
N TRP A 196 -2.01 8.59 -12.86
CA TRP A 196 -1.24 7.82 -11.89
C TRP A 196 -1.17 6.33 -12.19
N VAL A 197 -2.27 5.74 -12.67
CA VAL A 197 -2.46 4.28 -12.71
C VAL A 197 -2.24 3.73 -14.11
N TYR A 198 -2.88 4.33 -15.10
CA TYR A 198 -2.89 3.77 -16.44
C TYR A 198 -1.72 4.25 -17.31
N PRO A 199 -1.20 3.39 -18.21
CA PRO A 199 -0.23 3.83 -19.19
C PRO A 199 -0.80 4.96 -20.06
N GLN A 200 -0.05 6.04 -20.22
CA GLN A 200 -0.42 7.10 -21.16
C GLN A 200 -0.60 6.48 -22.54
N SER A 201 -1.75 6.67 -23.16
CA SER A 201 -1.97 6.26 -24.54
C SER A 201 -0.96 7.02 -25.41
N SER A 202 -0.01 6.28 -25.99
CA SER A 202 0.91 6.89 -26.96
C SER A 202 0.07 7.42 -28.11
N THR A 203 -0.20 8.72 -28.11
CA THR A 203 -0.72 9.42 -29.29
C THR A 203 0.40 9.43 -30.32
N HIS A 204 0.37 8.44 -31.23
CA HIS A 204 1.16 8.43 -32.45
C HIS A 204 0.48 9.26 -33.54
#